data_bdd4ed7e9262c6a24af8bb72d184180f
#
_entry.id   bdd4ed7e9262c6a24af8bb72d184180f
#
_cell.length_a   1.000
_cell.length_b   1.000
_cell.length_c   1.000
_cell.angle_alpha   90.00
_cell.angle_beta   90.00
_cell.angle_gamma   90.00
#
_symmetry.space_group_name_H-M   'P 1'
#
loop_
_entity.id
_entity.type
_entity.pdbx_description
1 polymer ?
#
loop_
_entity_poly.entity_id
_entity_poly.type
_entity_poly.pdbx_seq_one_letter_code
_entity_poly.pdbx_strand_id
1 'polypeptide(L)'
;SYLTIGLPLAVLPGYVHDVMGFSAFWAGLVISLQYFATLLSRPHAGRYADTFGPKSIVVVGLCGCFLSGLSYLLAASASHWPLVSLALLCLGRVILGIGQSLAGTGSTLWGVGVVGTPHIGRVISWNGIVTYGAMALGAPLGVACYAFGGLYGLSLTIMAVALVAILFALPRPTVKASKGKPLPFRAVLGRVWPYGMALALATTGFGVIATFITLFYDA
;
A
#
# COMPACT_ATOMS: atom_id res chain seq x y z
N SER A 1 -6.28 4.26 -1.40
CA SER A 1 -5.24 3.37 -0.83
C SER A 1 -3.85 3.66 -1.39
N TYR A 2 -3.66 3.84 -2.71
CA TYR A 2 -2.30 4.02 -3.27
C TYR A 2 -1.64 5.35 -2.87
N LEU A 3 -2.41 6.42 -2.71
CA LEU A 3 -1.89 7.70 -2.22
C LEU A 3 -1.30 7.56 -0.80
N THR A 4 -1.90 6.72 0.05
CA THR A 4 -1.39 6.46 1.41
C THR A 4 -0.06 5.70 1.46
N ILE A 5 0.41 5.15 0.31
CA ILE A 5 1.77 4.63 0.18
C ILE A 5 2.73 5.74 -0.22
N GLY A 6 2.35 6.52 -1.25
CA GLY A 6 3.21 7.56 -1.80
C GLY A 6 3.55 8.64 -0.77
N LEU A 7 2.56 9.04 0.05
CA LEU A 7 2.74 10.07 1.08
C LEU A 7 3.93 9.80 2.02
N PRO A 8 4.04 8.65 2.69
CA PRO A 8 5.14 8.40 3.63
C PRO A 8 6.43 7.92 2.96
N LEU A 9 6.38 7.52 1.67
CA LEU A 9 7.51 6.90 0.99
C LEU A 9 8.71 7.84 0.88
N ALA A 10 8.47 9.12 0.58
CA ALA A 10 9.53 10.12 0.44
C ALA A 10 9.97 10.73 1.78
N VAL A 11 9.16 10.59 2.84
CA VAL A 11 9.39 11.26 4.13
C VAL A 11 10.02 10.35 5.16
N LEU A 12 9.51 9.11 5.29
CA LEU A 12 9.91 8.23 6.38
C LEU A 12 11.41 7.85 6.40
N PRO A 13 12.10 7.63 5.27
CA PRO A 13 13.53 7.34 5.32
C PRO A 13 14.34 8.45 5.99
N GLY A 14 14.12 9.71 5.57
CA GLY A 14 14.75 10.88 6.17
C GLY A 14 14.35 11.06 7.64
N TYR A 15 13.06 10.88 7.97
CA TYR A 15 12.62 10.97 9.36
C TYR A 15 13.32 9.96 10.28
N VAL A 16 13.42 8.70 9.87
CA VAL A 16 14.07 7.64 10.66
C VAL A 16 15.58 7.87 10.77
N HIS A 17 16.23 8.33 9.69
CA HIS A 17 17.67 8.54 9.67
C HIS A 17 18.07 9.87 10.32
N ASP A 18 17.53 10.99 9.85
CA ASP A 18 18.00 12.32 10.18
C ASP A 18 17.40 12.84 11.51
N VAL A 19 16.11 12.53 11.77
CA VAL A 19 15.41 13.04 12.96
C VAL A 19 15.52 12.09 14.14
N MET A 20 15.36 10.78 13.90
CA MET A 20 15.43 9.77 14.96
C MET A 20 16.84 9.28 15.24
N GLY A 21 17.82 9.55 14.34
CA GLY A 21 19.23 9.14 14.49
C GLY A 21 19.50 7.66 14.26
N PHE A 22 18.57 6.92 13.65
CA PHE A 22 18.79 5.50 13.33
C PHE A 22 19.60 5.34 12.04
N SER A 23 20.28 4.20 11.90
CA SER A 23 21.04 3.91 10.68
C SER A 23 20.14 3.74 9.46
N ALA A 24 20.72 3.93 8.26
CA ALA A 24 20.04 3.72 6.99
C ALA A 24 19.42 2.31 6.85
N PHE A 25 19.97 1.31 7.55
CA PHE A 25 19.40 -0.04 7.63
C PHE A 25 17.95 -0.01 8.20
N TRP A 26 17.73 0.71 9.30
CA TRP A 26 16.41 0.83 9.91
C TRP A 26 15.42 1.60 9.04
N ALA A 27 15.89 2.65 8.36
CA ALA A 27 15.09 3.39 7.39
C ALA A 27 14.62 2.47 6.24
N GLY A 28 15.54 1.66 5.70
CA GLY A 28 15.21 0.66 4.68
C GLY A 28 14.27 -0.43 5.19
N LEU A 29 14.47 -0.90 6.43
CA LEU A 29 13.61 -1.92 7.05
C LEU A 29 12.17 -1.42 7.18
N VAL A 30 11.98 -0.22 7.69
CA VAL A 30 10.63 0.40 7.83
C VAL A 30 9.91 0.41 6.49
N ILE A 31 10.59 0.78 5.41
CA ILE A 31 9.98 0.78 4.06
C ILE A 31 9.69 -0.65 3.57
N SER A 32 10.64 -1.56 3.75
CA SER A 32 10.54 -2.94 3.25
C SER A 32 9.44 -3.76 3.93
N LEU A 33 9.17 -3.52 5.21
CA LEU A 33 8.12 -4.21 5.97
C LEU A 33 6.75 -4.12 5.32
N GLN A 34 6.40 -2.97 4.73
CA GLN A 34 5.13 -2.81 4.02
C GLN A 34 5.05 -3.78 2.82
N TYR A 35 6.08 -3.82 2.00
CA TYR A 35 6.09 -4.66 0.80
C TYR A 35 6.06 -6.14 1.17
N PHE A 36 6.80 -6.51 2.22
CA PHE A 36 6.79 -7.87 2.75
C PHE A 36 5.42 -8.28 3.27
N ALA A 37 4.77 -7.42 4.06
CA ALA A 37 3.42 -7.63 4.56
C ALA A 37 2.39 -7.72 3.39
N THR A 38 2.55 -6.88 2.36
CA THR A 38 1.72 -6.95 1.16
C THR A 38 1.90 -8.28 0.43
N LEU A 39 3.13 -8.75 0.25
CA LEU A 39 3.43 -10.02 -0.41
C LEU A 39 2.78 -11.20 0.31
N LEU A 40 2.95 -11.29 1.62
CA LEU A 40 2.41 -12.38 2.44
C LEU A 40 0.87 -12.35 2.52
N SER A 41 0.26 -11.17 2.51
CA SER A 41 -1.20 -11.04 2.60
C SER A 41 -1.94 -11.20 1.26
N ARG A 42 -1.27 -11.11 0.11
CA ARG A 42 -1.89 -11.22 -1.23
C ARG A 42 -2.72 -12.49 -1.44
N PRO A 43 -2.23 -13.70 -1.10
CA PRO A 43 -3.01 -14.92 -1.27
C PRO A 43 -4.29 -14.93 -0.42
N HIS A 44 -4.22 -14.35 0.79
CA HIS A 44 -5.36 -14.25 1.71
C HIS A 44 -6.38 -13.22 1.20
N ALA A 45 -5.91 -12.10 0.65
CA ALA A 45 -6.77 -11.07 0.07
C ALA A 45 -7.67 -11.62 -1.05
N GLY A 46 -7.11 -12.45 -1.94
CA GLY A 46 -7.89 -13.12 -2.99
C GLY A 46 -8.97 -14.04 -2.40
N ARG A 47 -8.60 -14.88 -1.43
CA ARG A 47 -9.56 -15.81 -0.77
C ARG A 47 -10.66 -15.07 -0.03
N TYR A 48 -10.33 -13.99 0.67
CA TYR A 48 -11.33 -13.17 1.37
C TYR A 48 -12.25 -12.42 0.39
N ALA A 49 -11.75 -12.00 -0.77
CA ALA A 49 -12.59 -11.43 -1.81
C ALA A 49 -13.64 -12.42 -2.33
N ASP A 50 -13.23 -13.69 -2.52
CA ASP A 50 -14.12 -14.74 -2.98
C ASP A 50 -15.17 -15.12 -1.93
N THR A 51 -14.86 -15.02 -0.63
CA THR A 51 -15.76 -15.41 0.46
C THR A 51 -16.66 -14.28 0.93
N PHE A 52 -16.10 -13.10 1.19
CA PHE A 52 -16.83 -11.96 1.79
C PHE A 52 -17.27 -10.92 0.76
N GLY A 53 -16.86 -11.09 -0.48
CA GLY A 53 -17.11 -10.16 -1.56
C GLY A 53 -16.05 -9.05 -1.66
N PRO A 54 -15.79 -8.58 -2.89
CA PRO A 54 -14.68 -7.65 -3.16
C PRO A 54 -14.87 -6.28 -2.50
N LYS A 55 -16.10 -5.75 -2.40
CA LYS A 55 -16.37 -4.48 -1.70
C LYS A 55 -15.99 -4.54 -0.22
N SER A 56 -16.35 -5.63 0.46
CA SER A 56 -16.08 -5.78 1.90
C SER A 56 -14.60 -5.72 2.20
N ILE A 57 -13.78 -6.41 1.41
CA ILE A 57 -12.33 -6.39 1.61
C ILE A 57 -11.69 -5.05 1.22
N VAL A 58 -12.27 -4.30 0.28
CA VAL A 58 -11.83 -2.92 -0.01
C VAL A 58 -12.04 -2.04 1.23
N VAL A 59 -13.22 -2.10 1.84
CA VAL A 59 -13.51 -1.29 3.05
C VAL A 59 -12.59 -1.68 4.20
N VAL A 60 -12.41 -2.98 4.47
CA VAL A 60 -11.48 -3.46 5.50
C VAL A 60 -10.04 -3.01 5.20
N GLY A 61 -9.61 -3.09 3.95
CA GLY A 61 -8.30 -2.61 3.52
C GLY A 61 -8.12 -1.10 3.72
N LEU A 62 -9.14 -0.30 3.44
CA LEU A 62 -9.13 1.15 3.69
C LEU A 62 -9.11 1.48 5.19
N CYS A 63 -9.82 0.71 6.01
CA CYS A 63 -9.70 0.80 7.48
C CYS A 63 -8.27 0.49 7.93
N GLY A 64 -7.60 -0.49 7.33
CA GLY A 64 -6.18 -0.75 7.55
C GLY A 64 -5.30 0.46 7.19
N CYS A 65 -5.56 1.13 6.07
CA CYS A 65 -4.87 2.36 5.70
C CYS A 65 -5.08 3.48 6.74
N PHE A 66 -6.30 3.62 7.26
CA PHE A 66 -6.60 4.58 8.33
C PHE A 66 -5.84 4.26 9.62
N LEU A 67 -5.86 3.00 10.06
CA LEU A 67 -5.13 2.54 11.24
C LEU A 67 -3.62 2.70 11.10
N SER A 68 -3.07 2.57 9.89
CA SER A 68 -1.67 2.89 9.62
C SER A 68 -1.36 4.37 9.90
N GLY A 69 -2.22 5.28 9.43
CA GLY A 69 -2.10 6.71 9.74
C GLY A 69 -2.17 6.99 11.25
N LEU A 70 -3.07 6.30 11.96
CA LEU A 70 -3.17 6.39 13.42
C LEU A 70 -1.89 5.89 14.10
N SER A 71 -1.30 4.80 13.61
CA SER A 71 -0.02 4.28 14.13
C SER A 71 1.11 5.30 13.95
N TYR A 72 1.17 6.02 12.82
CA TYR A 72 2.15 7.09 12.61
C TYR A 72 1.88 8.31 13.51
N LEU A 73 0.61 8.62 13.77
CA LEU A 73 0.23 9.66 14.71
C LEU A 73 0.72 9.34 16.13
N LEU A 74 0.53 8.08 16.55
CA LEU A 74 1.05 7.61 17.85
C LEU A 74 2.58 7.61 17.88
N ALA A 75 3.24 7.25 16.76
CA ALA A 75 4.69 7.33 16.65
C ALA A 75 5.21 8.78 16.82
N ALA A 76 4.50 9.75 16.23
CA ALA A 76 4.81 11.17 16.38
C ALA A 76 4.65 11.63 17.85
N SER A 77 3.62 11.15 18.55
CA SER A 77 3.39 11.46 19.96
C SER A 77 4.43 10.82 20.88
N ALA A 78 4.99 9.68 20.47
CA ALA A 78 6.02 8.95 21.21
C ALA A 78 7.46 9.36 20.82
N SER A 79 7.66 10.55 20.25
CA SER A 79 8.97 11.04 19.78
C SER A 79 10.07 11.07 20.87
N HIS A 80 9.68 11.25 22.14
CA HIS A 80 10.61 11.17 23.30
C HIS A 80 11.15 9.75 23.57
N TRP A 81 10.54 8.73 22.96
CA TRP A 81 10.91 7.32 23.10
C TRP A 81 11.25 6.73 21.73
N PRO A 82 12.49 6.93 21.22
CA PRO A 82 12.84 6.60 19.83
C PRO A 82 12.52 5.15 19.42
N LEU A 83 12.77 4.17 20.30
CA LEU A 83 12.47 2.77 20.04
C LEU A 83 10.96 2.49 19.93
N VAL A 84 10.15 3.13 20.78
CA VAL A 84 8.68 3.00 20.72
C VAL A 84 8.14 3.63 19.45
N SER A 85 8.63 4.82 19.11
CA SER A 85 8.27 5.51 17.86
C SER A 85 8.63 4.66 16.65
N LEU A 86 9.85 4.09 16.59
CA LEU A 86 10.27 3.20 15.52
C LEU A 86 9.37 1.95 15.42
N ALA A 87 9.05 1.32 16.56
CA ALA A 87 8.18 0.15 16.58
C ALA A 87 6.77 0.48 16.07
N LEU A 88 6.22 1.65 16.43
CA LEU A 88 4.93 2.13 15.93
C LEU A 88 4.98 2.44 14.42
N LEU A 89 6.07 3.00 13.90
CA LEU A 89 6.26 3.17 12.46
C LEU A 89 6.28 1.83 11.74
N CYS A 90 7.03 0.85 12.25
CA CYS A 90 7.09 -0.50 11.70
C CYS A 90 5.69 -1.16 11.70
N LEU A 91 4.97 -1.06 12.81
CA LEU A 91 3.59 -1.59 12.93
C LEU A 91 2.66 -0.94 11.90
N GLY A 92 2.72 0.39 11.77
CA GLY A 92 1.94 1.14 10.78
C GLY A 92 2.24 0.68 9.35
N ARG A 93 3.50 0.37 9.04
CA ARG A 93 3.90 -0.14 7.72
C ARG A 93 3.35 -1.55 7.45
N VAL A 94 3.38 -2.43 8.44
CA VAL A 94 2.79 -3.77 8.33
C VAL A 94 1.28 -3.67 8.10
N ILE A 95 0.58 -2.87 8.92
CA ILE A 95 -0.87 -2.64 8.78
C ILE A 95 -1.19 -2.07 7.39
N LEU A 96 -0.41 -1.08 6.93
CA LEU A 96 -0.58 -0.50 5.59
C LEU A 96 -0.41 -1.54 4.50
N GLY A 97 0.60 -2.41 4.60
CA GLY A 97 0.86 -3.48 3.63
C GLY A 97 -0.31 -4.46 3.51
N ILE A 98 -0.86 -4.89 4.65
CA ILE A 98 -2.04 -5.78 4.69
C ILE A 98 -3.26 -5.03 4.12
N GLY A 99 -3.52 -3.81 4.61
CA GLY A 99 -4.65 -2.99 4.16
C GLY A 99 -4.62 -2.74 2.66
N GLN A 100 -3.45 -2.48 2.11
CA GLN A 100 -3.24 -2.28 0.69
C GLN A 100 -3.43 -3.53 -0.14
N SER A 101 -2.95 -4.66 0.34
CA SER A 101 -3.17 -5.95 -0.32
C SER A 101 -4.68 -6.24 -0.47
N LEU A 102 -5.46 -6.00 0.61
CA LEU A 102 -6.90 -6.15 0.61
C LEU A 102 -7.58 -5.14 -0.32
N ALA A 103 -7.28 -3.85 -0.17
CA ALA A 103 -7.90 -2.79 -0.98
C ALA A 103 -7.55 -2.92 -2.47
N GLY A 104 -6.30 -3.21 -2.80
CA GLY A 104 -5.83 -3.34 -4.19
C GLY A 104 -6.42 -4.56 -4.89
N THR A 105 -6.40 -5.72 -4.24
CA THR A 105 -7.01 -6.95 -4.80
C THR A 105 -8.53 -6.77 -4.92
N GLY A 106 -9.16 -6.27 -3.86
CA GLY A 106 -10.60 -6.06 -3.84
C GLY A 106 -11.08 -5.04 -4.86
N SER A 107 -10.38 -3.92 -5.05
CA SER A 107 -10.75 -2.89 -6.02
C SER A 107 -10.71 -3.41 -7.46
N THR A 108 -9.72 -4.22 -7.80
CA THR A 108 -9.62 -4.85 -9.11
C THR A 108 -10.78 -5.81 -9.36
N LEU A 109 -11.04 -6.72 -8.40
CA LEU A 109 -12.13 -7.69 -8.50
C LEU A 109 -13.51 -6.99 -8.48
N TRP A 110 -13.66 -5.95 -7.68
CA TRP A 110 -14.88 -5.15 -7.64
C TRP A 110 -15.13 -4.44 -8.98
N GLY A 111 -14.09 -3.81 -9.54
CA GLY A 111 -14.16 -3.18 -10.86
C GLY A 111 -14.56 -4.17 -11.95
N VAL A 112 -13.92 -5.35 -11.99
CA VAL A 112 -14.27 -6.42 -12.94
C VAL A 112 -15.73 -6.89 -12.76
N GLY A 113 -16.16 -7.03 -11.50
CA GLY A 113 -17.54 -7.44 -11.21
C GLY A 113 -18.60 -6.41 -11.61
N VAL A 114 -18.26 -5.12 -11.62
CA VAL A 114 -19.17 -4.05 -12.05
C VAL A 114 -19.23 -3.94 -13.57
N VAL A 115 -18.11 -4.02 -14.28
CA VAL A 115 -18.06 -3.79 -15.74
C VAL A 115 -18.17 -5.08 -16.56
N GLY A 116 -18.00 -6.23 -15.93
CA GLY A 116 -18.03 -7.54 -16.57
C GLY A 116 -16.69 -8.00 -17.15
N THR A 117 -16.59 -9.30 -17.33
CA THR A 117 -15.38 -9.99 -17.81
C THR A 117 -14.83 -9.50 -19.17
N PRO A 118 -15.65 -9.09 -20.16
CA PRO A 118 -15.13 -8.58 -21.43
C PRO A 118 -14.25 -7.34 -21.30
N HIS A 119 -14.38 -6.59 -20.18
CA HIS A 119 -13.69 -5.32 -19.97
C HIS A 119 -12.54 -5.40 -18.94
N ILE A 120 -12.08 -6.59 -18.60
CA ILE A 120 -11.00 -6.82 -17.62
C ILE A 120 -9.74 -6.00 -17.95
N GLY A 121 -9.34 -5.95 -19.22
CA GLY A 121 -8.17 -5.18 -19.66
C GLY A 121 -8.28 -3.70 -19.30
N ARG A 122 -9.46 -3.09 -19.47
CA ARG A 122 -9.70 -1.69 -19.08
C ARG A 122 -9.58 -1.49 -17.57
N VAL A 123 -10.13 -2.39 -16.76
CA VAL A 123 -10.03 -2.31 -15.28
C VAL A 123 -8.57 -2.37 -14.85
N ILE A 124 -7.79 -3.30 -15.40
CA ILE A 124 -6.36 -3.44 -15.07
C ILE A 124 -5.59 -2.18 -15.47
N SER A 125 -5.82 -1.66 -16.68
CA SER A 125 -5.16 -0.44 -17.16
C SER A 125 -5.49 0.77 -16.28
N TRP A 126 -6.76 1.00 -15.96
CA TRP A 126 -7.17 2.08 -15.06
C TRP A 126 -6.60 1.91 -13.65
N ASN A 127 -6.57 0.68 -13.13
CA ASN A 127 -5.95 0.42 -11.83
C ASN A 127 -4.45 0.74 -11.84
N GLY A 128 -3.76 0.44 -12.94
CA GLY A 128 -2.35 0.83 -13.13
C GLY A 128 -2.16 2.35 -13.15
N ILE A 129 -2.96 3.08 -13.94
CA ILE A 129 -2.91 4.54 -14.02
C ILE A 129 -3.15 5.17 -12.64
N VAL A 130 -4.18 4.71 -11.92
CA VAL A 130 -4.50 5.21 -10.57
C VAL A 130 -3.40 4.88 -9.58
N THR A 131 -2.80 3.69 -9.67
CA THR A 131 -1.72 3.26 -8.77
C THR A 131 -0.49 4.16 -8.93
N TYR A 132 0.04 4.24 -10.14
CA TYR A 132 1.26 5.00 -10.40
C TYR A 132 1.03 6.51 -10.29
N GLY A 133 -0.13 7.02 -10.76
CA GLY A 133 -0.50 8.41 -10.61
C GLY A 133 -0.64 8.83 -9.14
N ALA A 134 -1.27 8.00 -8.31
CA ALA A 134 -1.37 8.26 -6.88
C ALA A 134 -0.01 8.19 -6.16
N MET A 135 0.89 7.30 -6.57
CA MET A 135 2.24 7.24 -6.01
C MET A 135 3.07 8.46 -6.43
N ALA A 136 3.00 8.86 -7.70
CA ALA A 136 3.70 10.03 -8.22
C ALA A 136 3.26 11.34 -7.54
N LEU A 137 1.95 11.50 -7.31
CA LEU A 137 1.42 12.66 -6.58
C LEU A 137 1.65 12.55 -5.07
N GLY A 138 1.69 11.34 -4.54
CA GLY A 138 1.85 11.08 -3.11
C GLY A 138 3.18 11.56 -2.55
N ALA A 139 4.27 11.37 -3.27
CA ALA A 139 5.60 11.77 -2.82
C ALA A 139 5.72 13.30 -2.57
N PRO A 140 5.44 14.18 -3.55
CA PRO A 140 5.52 15.62 -3.31
C PRO A 140 4.49 16.12 -2.31
N LEU A 141 3.26 15.56 -2.30
CA LEU A 141 2.26 15.89 -1.29
C LEU A 141 2.70 15.47 0.11
N GLY A 142 3.34 14.31 0.25
CA GLY A 142 3.88 13.84 1.51
C GLY A 142 4.95 14.78 2.08
N VAL A 143 5.89 15.21 1.23
CA VAL A 143 6.92 16.19 1.60
C VAL A 143 6.28 17.51 2.01
N ALA A 144 5.30 18.01 1.25
CA ALA A 144 4.59 19.25 1.60
C ALA A 144 3.85 19.13 2.94
N CYS A 145 3.09 18.05 3.15
CA CYS A 145 2.39 17.83 4.42
C CYS A 145 3.35 17.72 5.61
N TYR A 146 4.50 17.10 5.39
CA TYR A 146 5.54 17.02 6.41
C TYR A 146 6.19 18.39 6.70
N ALA A 147 6.43 19.20 5.69
CA ALA A 147 6.98 20.54 5.86
C ALA A 147 6.06 21.45 6.68
N PHE A 148 4.74 21.33 6.54
CA PHE A 148 3.76 22.14 7.28
C PHE A 148 3.48 21.63 8.70
N GLY A 149 3.48 20.33 8.94
CA GLY A 149 3.03 19.76 10.21
C GLY A 149 3.86 18.58 10.72
N GLY A 150 5.07 18.38 10.19
CA GLY A 150 5.90 17.24 10.58
C GLY A 150 5.20 15.90 10.36
N LEU A 151 5.56 14.92 11.18
CA LEU A 151 4.96 13.58 11.14
C LEU A 151 3.46 13.63 11.51
N TYR A 152 3.02 14.59 12.34
CA TYR A 152 1.60 14.81 12.66
C TYR A 152 0.80 15.19 11.40
N GLY A 153 1.26 16.15 10.63
CA GLY A 153 0.62 16.60 9.39
C GLY A 153 0.50 15.47 8.36
N LEU A 154 1.58 14.70 8.20
CA LEU A 154 1.60 13.53 7.33
C LEU A 154 0.56 12.47 7.78
N SER A 155 0.54 12.16 9.08
CA SER A 155 -0.35 11.14 9.65
C SER A 155 -1.82 11.52 9.49
N LEU A 156 -2.18 12.75 9.79
CA LEU A 156 -3.56 13.27 9.64
C LEU A 156 -3.99 13.26 8.18
N THR A 157 -3.10 13.60 7.26
CA THR A 157 -3.38 13.53 5.82
C THR A 157 -3.65 12.08 5.36
N ILE A 158 -2.86 11.12 5.83
CA ILE A 158 -3.09 9.69 5.52
C ILE A 158 -4.46 9.24 6.05
N MET A 159 -4.80 9.61 7.29
CA MET A 159 -6.11 9.29 7.89
C MET A 159 -7.25 9.94 7.12
N ALA A 160 -7.13 11.22 6.76
CA ALA A 160 -8.14 11.95 6.01
C ALA A 160 -8.38 11.32 4.63
N VAL A 161 -7.32 11.01 3.89
CA VAL A 161 -7.40 10.33 2.58
C VAL A 161 -8.05 8.96 2.70
N ALA A 162 -7.71 8.17 3.72
CA ALA A 162 -8.31 6.87 3.96
C ALA A 162 -9.79 7.00 4.31
N LEU A 163 -10.16 7.95 5.17
CA LEU A 163 -11.54 8.21 5.57
C LEU A 163 -12.40 8.65 4.38
N VAL A 164 -11.91 9.59 3.57
CA VAL A 164 -12.58 10.01 2.34
C VAL A 164 -12.80 8.82 1.41
N ALA A 165 -11.79 7.97 1.24
CA ALA A 165 -11.92 6.78 0.40
C ALA A 165 -12.97 5.78 0.95
N ILE A 166 -13.08 5.61 2.27
CA ILE A 166 -14.11 4.80 2.91
C ILE A 166 -15.50 5.38 2.64
N LEU A 167 -15.67 6.69 2.85
CA LEU A 167 -16.96 7.38 2.61
C LEU A 167 -17.40 7.27 1.15
N PHE A 168 -16.48 7.30 0.20
CA PHE A 168 -16.79 7.06 -1.22
C PHE A 168 -17.11 5.60 -1.55
N ALA A 169 -16.52 4.64 -0.83
CA ALA A 169 -16.74 3.21 -1.08
C ALA A 169 -18.07 2.72 -0.50
N LEU A 170 -18.49 3.22 0.67
CA LEU A 170 -19.66 2.74 1.40
C LEU A 170 -20.98 2.80 0.59
N PRO A 171 -21.34 3.91 -0.10
CA PRO A 171 -22.61 4.00 -0.81
C PRO A 171 -22.64 3.21 -2.13
N ARG A 172 -21.49 2.70 -2.60
CA ARG A 172 -21.43 2.00 -3.90
C ARG A 172 -22.02 0.60 -3.83
N PRO A 173 -22.61 0.10 -4.94
CA PRO A 173 -23.24 -1.22 -4.97
C PRO A 173 -22.22 -2.34 -4.69
N THR A 174 -22.67 -3.38 -4.03
CA THR A 174 -21.89 -4.60 -3.81
C THR A 174 -21.95 -5.50 -5.05
N VAL A 175 -20.85 -6.17 -5.32
CA VAL A 175 -20.81 -7.28 -6.28
C VAL A 175 -20.81 -8.59 -5.49
N LYS A 176 -21.59 -9.56 -5.95
CA LYS A 176 -21.70 -10.87 -5.29
C LYS A 176 -20.32 -11.55 -5.27
N ALA A 177 -20.00 -12.19 -4.15
CA ALA A 177 -18.85 -13.06 -4.02
C ALA A 177 -18.90 -14.18 -5.08
N SER A 178 -17.74 -14.59 -5.57
CA SER A 178 -17.67 -15.70 -6.53
C SER A 178 -18.19 -17.00 -5.89
N LYS A 179 -19.13 -17.67 -6.56
CA LYS A 179 -19.64 -18.97 -6.10
C LYS A 179 -18.71 -20.15 -6.43
N GLY A 180 -17.55 -19.89 -7.07
CA GLY A 180 -16.58 -20.93 -7.44
C GLY A 180 -15.80 -21.42 -6.21
N LYS A 181 -15.45 -22.71 -6.19
CA LYS A 181 -14.49 -23.23 -5.19
C LYS A 181 -13.14 -22.54 -5.42
N PRO A 182 -12.51 -21.94 -4.38
CA PRO A 182 -11.19 -21.35 -4.54
C PRO A 182 -10.19 -22.39 -5.02
N LEU A 183 -9.47 -22.09 -6.09
CA LEU A 183 -8.39 -22.96 -6.55
C LEU A 183 -7.29 -23.01 -5.49
N PRO A 184 -6.68 -24.18 -5.24
CA PRO A 184 -5.58 -24.27 -4.30
C PRO A 184 -4.40 -23.43 -4.80
N PHE A 185 -3.78 -22.70 -3.89
CA PHE A 185 -2.69 -21.74 -4.20
C PHE A 185 -1.58 -22.38 -5.07
N ARG A 186 -1.21 -23.64 -4.77
CA ARG A 186 -0.21 -24.38 -5.55
C ARG A 186 -0.59 -24.59 -7.03
N ALA A 187 -1.86 -24.82 -7.32
CA ALA A 187 -2.31 -25.02 -8.70
C ALA A 187 -2.28 -23.70 -9.48
N VAL A 188 -2.62 -22.58 -8.83
CA VAL A 188 -2.53 -21.25 -9.43
C VAL A 188 -1.07 -20.88 -9.65
N LEU A 189 -0.24 -21.05 -8.61
CA LEU A 189 1.20 -20.73 -8.68
C LEU A 189 1.88 -21.53 -9.78
N GLY A 190 1.61 -22.84 -9.90
CA GLY A 190 2.22 -23.70 -10.93
C GLY A 190 1.91 -23.25 -12.37
N ARG A 191 0.77 -22.59 -12.60
CA ARG A 191 0.39 -22.06 -13.92
C ARG A 191 0.90 -20.65 -14.19
N VAL A 192 1.03 -19.82 -13.17
CA VAL A 192 1.28 -18.36 -13.31
C VAL A 192 2.73 -18.01 -13.03
N TRP A 193 3.50 -18.86 -12.36
CA TRP A 193 4.86 -18.56 -11.93
C TRP A 193 5.83 -18.13 -13.07
N PRO A 194 5.80 -18.70 -14.30
CA PRO A 194 6.74 -18.26 -15.34
C PRO A 194 6.48 -16.82 -15.78
N TYR A 195 5.18 -16.46 -15.90
CA TYR A 195 4.77 -15.10 -16.26
C TYR A 195 5.06 -14.12 -15.10
N GLY A 196 4.83 -14.57 -13.87
CA GLY A 196 5.16 -13.79 -12.68
C GLY A 196 6.66 -13.54 -12.54
N MET A 197 7.51 -14.53 -12.83
CA MET A 197 8.96 -14.36 -12.83
C MET A 197 9.44 -13.41 -13.91
N ALA A 198 8.91 -13.51 -15.13
CA ALA A 198 9.24 -12.57 -16.19
C ALA A 198 8.90 -11.11 -15.80
N LEU A 199 7.74 -10.90 -15.20
CA LEU A 199 7.33 -9.58 -14.70
C LEU A 199 8.20 -9.11 -13.53
N ALA A 200 8.55 -9.99 -12.60
CA ALA A 200 9.42 -9.68 -11.47
C ALA A 200 10.82 -9.25 -11.93
N LEU A 201 11.40 -9.97 -12.90
CA LEU A 201 12.70 -9.60 -13.47
C LEU A 201 12.65 -8.24 -14.19
N ALA A 202 11.58 -7.97 -14.95
CA ALA A 202 11.40 -6.68 -15.61
C ALA A 202 11.27 -5.52 -14.59
N THR A 203 10.54 -5.74 -13.49
CA THR A 203 10.36 -4.71 -12.45
C THR A 203 11.59 -4.53 -11.56
N THR A 204 12.46 -5.54 -11.42
CA THR A 204 13.72 -5.42 -10.68
C THR A 204 14.62 -4.36 -11.32
N GLY A 205 14.73 -4.32 -12.66
CA GLY A 205 15.47 -3.29 -13.36
C GLY A 205 14.98 -1.87 -13.04
N PHE A 206 13.66 -1.67 -13.04
CA PHE A 206 13.07 -0.40 -12.62
C PHE A 206 13.40 -0.06 -11.15
N GLY A 207 13.31 -1.02 -10.24
CA GLY A 207 13.64 -0.84 -8.82
C GLY A 207 15.10 -0.44 -8.59
N VAL A 208 16.03 -1.07 -9.30
CA VAL A 208 17.46 -0.72 -9.25
C VAL A 208 17.69 0.70 -9.74
N ILE A 209 17.14 1.06 -10.90
CA ILE A 209 17.30 2.40 -11.47
C ILE A 209 16.69 3.45 -10.51
N ALA A 210 15.46 3.24 -10.03
CA ALA A 210 14.79 4.18 -9.15
C ALA A 210 15.52 4.37 -7.80
N THR A 211 16.24 3.36 -7.32
CA THR A 211 16.98 3.44 -6.05
C THR A 211 18.35 4.09 -6.21
N PHE A 212 19.05 3.78 -7.30
CA PHE A 212 20.45 4.20 -7.46
C PHE A 212 20.64 5.44 -8.34
N ILE A 213 19.60 5.91 -9.04
CA ILE A 213 19.72 7.07 -9.93
C ILE A 213 20.10 8.34 -9.17
N THR A 214 19.60 8.51 -7.96
CA THR A 214 19.95 9.66 -7.09
C THR A 214 21.43 9.63 -6.70
N LEU A 215 21.95 8.47 -6.33
CA LEU A 215 23.38 8.31 -5.99
C LEU A 215 24.31 8.57 -7.19
N PHE A 216 23.82 8.36 -8.41
CA PHE A 216 24.60 8.61 -9.62
C PHE A 216 24.68 10.10 -9.98
N TYR A 217 23.69 10.90 -9.59
CA TYR A 217 23.70 12.35 -9.85
C TYR A 217 24.33 13.17 -8.71
N ASP A 218 24.50 12.59 -7.52
CA ASP A 218 25.17 13.23 -6.38
C ASP A 218 26.70 12.95 -6.35
N ALA A 219 27.22 12.18 -7.32
CA ALA A 219 28.65 11.89 -7.52
C ALA A 219 29.24 12.75 -8.62
#